data_bf8762496b240fa31a5afadd50ba0d7e
#
_entry.id   bf8762496b240fa31a5afadd50ba0d7e
#
_cell.length_a   1.000
_cell.length_b   1.000
_cell.length_c   1.000
_cell.angle_alpha   90.00
_cell.angle_beta   90.00
_cell.angle_gamma   90.00
#
_symmetry.space_group_name_H-M   'P 1'
#
loop_
_entity.id
_entity.type
_entity.pdbx_description
1 polymer ?
#
loop_
_entity_poly.entity_id
_entity_poly.type
_entity_poly.pdbx_seq_one_letter_code
_entity_poly.pdbx_strand_id
1 'polypeptide(L)'
;MKRVLVIDDTKNIRILLSTCLELRGYEVITADNGLEALNIINNTNEAIDLIFLDIRMPGISGTEVLKNIKEARMSCPVVIMTAFATVKNAIECTKLGAVVYLQKPFSPDRINIVLDEIESKSIPNKNESNIDLIMAEARRLLDQNDMDKYNKIHELLKKVIGIDPYNKEVYLMISQFNGLIGNKVEERRFQDIYNLFN
;
A
#
# COMPACT_ATOMS: atom_id res chain seq x y z
N MET A 1 -24.07 8.01 -1.78
CA MET A 1 -23.41 6.81 -2.36
C MET A 1 -21.93 7.15 -2.40
N LYS A 2 -21.04 6.24 -2.04
CA LYS A 2 -19.59 6.53 -2.12
C LYS A 2 -19.15 6.47 -3.59
N ARG A 3 -18.32 7.42 -4.00
CA ARG A 3 -17.87 7.57 -5.38
C ARG A 3 -16.41 7.13 -5.51
N VAL A 4 -16.13 6.29 -6.51
CA VAL A 4 -14.80 5.74 -6.77
C VAL A 4 -14.33 6.16 -8.16
N LEU A 5 -13.11 6.67 -8.26
CA LEU A 5 -12.44 6.95 -9.52
C LEU A 5 -11.46 5.80 -9.85
N VAL A 6 -11.64 5.18 -11.01
CA VAL A 6 -10.77 4.10 -11.51
C VAL A 6 -9.96 4.62 -12.70
N ILE A 7 -8.64 4.65 -12.55
CA ILE A 7 -7.69 5.21 -13.52
C ILE A 7 -6.76 4.09 -14.01
N ASP A 8 -6.92 3.67 -15.26
CA ASP A 8 -6.13 2.58 -15.87
C ASP A 8 -6.25 2.68 -17.39
N ASP A 9 -5.18 2.53 -18.15
CA ASP A 9 -5.22 2.56 -19.61
C ASP A 9 -5.84 1.28 -20.21
N THR A 10 -5.86 0.19 -19.45
CA THR A 10 -6.37 -1.12 -19.89
C THR A 10 -7.89 -1.22 -19.66
N LYS A 11 -8.67 -1.19 -20.73
CA LYS A 11 -10.15 -1.26 -20.71
C LYS A 11 -10.68 -2.41 -19.86
N ASN A 12 -10.09 -3.61 -19.97
CA ASN A 12 -10.56 -4.80 -19.24
C ASN A 12 -10.38 -4.66 -17.72
N ILE A 13 -9.33 -3.96 -17.27
CA ILE A 13 -9.11 -3.68 -15.84
C ILE A 13 -10.17 -2.70 -15.34
N ARG A 14 -10.47 -1.63 -16.10
CA ARG A 14 -11.54 -0.69 -15.73
C ARG A 14 -12.89 -1.40 -15.63
N ILE A 15 -13.24 -2.26 -16.60
CA ILE A 15 -14.50 -3.03 -16.57
C ILE A 15 -14.56 -3.96 -15.34
N LEU A 16 -13.48 -4.71 -15.06
CA LEU A 16 -13.42 -5.61 -13.91
C LEU A 16 -13.64 -4.84 -12.59
N LEU A 17 -12.91 -3.75 -12.38
CA LEU A 17 -13.03 -2.92 -11.19
C LEU A 17 -14.43 -2.29 -11.09
N SER A 18 -14.93 -1.69 -12.16
CA SER A 18 -16.26 -1.08 -12.16
C SER A 18 -17.33 -2.10 -11.77
N THR A 19 -17.31 -3.30 -12.36
CA THR A 19 -18.27 -4.36 -12.00
C THR A 19 -18.18 -4.74 -10.52
N CYS A 20 -16.97 -4.95 -9.98
CA CYS A 20 -16.78 -5.32 -8.57
C CYS A 20 -17.26 -4.19 -7.62
N LEU A 21 -16.98 -2.95 -7.96
CA LEU A 21 -17.32 -1.78 -7.15
C LEU A 21 -18.83 -1.49 -7.19
N GLU A 22 -19.44 -1.54 -8.37
CA GLU A 22 -20.89 -1.35 -8.55
C GLU A 22 -21.70 -2.41 -7.80
N LEU A 23 -21.25 -3.68 -7.80
CA LEU A 23 -21.87 -4.75 -7.01
C LEU A 23 -21.83 -4.49 -5.50
N ARG A 24 -20.89 -3.68 -5.03
CA ARG A 24 -20.79 -3.21 -3.63
C ARG A 24 -21.52 -1.87 -3.38
N GLY A 25 -22.20 -1.33 -4.38
CA GLY A 25 -23.01 -0.13 -4.25
C GLY A 25 -22.21 1.18 -4.37
N TYR A 26 -21.01 1.14 -4.95
CA TYR A 26 -20.26 2.35 -5.29
C TYR A 26 -20.75 2.96 -6.62
N GLU A 27 -20.66 4.27 -6.73
CA GLU A 27 -20.74 4.98 -8.00
C GLU A 27 -19.35 5.05 -8.62
N VAL A 28 -19.17 4.55 -9.84
CA VAL A 28 -17.84 4.43 -10.46
C VAL A 28 -17.69 5.41 -11.60
N ILE A 29 -16.61 6.20 -11.54
CA ILE A 29 -16.12 7.05 -12.63
C ILE A 29 -14.83 6.40 -13.14
N THR A 30 -14.63 6.40 -14.45
CA THR A 30 -13.42 5.84 -15.05
C THR A 30 -12.63 6.89 -15.82
N ALA A 31 -11.29 6.78 -15.81
CA ALA A 31 -10.40 7.52 -16.69
C ALA A 31 -9.44 6.52 -17.36
N ASP A 32 -9.20 6.69 -18.65
CA ASP A 32 -8.33 5.78 -19.42
C ASP A 32 -6.89 6.29 -19.56
N ASN A 33 -6.60 7.47 -19.03
CA ASN A 33 -5.27 8.07 -19.02
C ASN A 33 -5.14 9.10 -17.90
N GLY A 34 -3.89 9.52 -17.62
CA GLY A 34 -3.62 10.49 -16.55
C GLY A 34 -4.18 11.88 -16.80
N LEU A 35 -4.28 12.34 -18.05
CA LEU A 35 -4.84 13.66 -18.37
C LEU A 35 -6.35 13.71 -18.08
N GLU A 36 -7.09 12.69 -18.49
CA GLU A 36 -8.51 12.55 -18.17
C GLU A 36 -8.74 12.49 -16.66
N ALA A 37 -7.91 11.70 -15.96
CA ALA A 37 -7.96 11.60 -14.50
C ALA A 37 -7.78 12.98 -13.84
N LEU A 38 -6.78 13.78 -14.25
CA LEU A 38 -6.54 15.10 -13.72
C LEU A 38 -7.70 16.06 -14.04
N ASN A 39 -8.29 15.97 -15.23
CA ASN A 39 -9.46 16.76 -15.60
C ASN A 39 -10.65 16.43 -14.69
N ILE A 40 -10.91 15.16 -14.41
CA ILE A 40 -11.97 14.74 -13.49
C ILE A 40 -11.68 15.30 -12.08
N ILE A 41 -10.47 15.08 -11.55
CA ILE A 41 -10.07 15.52 -10.21
C ILE A 41 -10.22 17.03 -10.04
N ASN A 42 -9.82 17.82 -11.05
CA ASN A 42 -9.81 19.29 -10.96
C ASN A 42 -11.18 19.94 -11.22
N ASN A 43 -12.07 19.27 -11.95
CA ASN A 43 -13.34 19.86 -12.37
C ASN A 43 -14.57 19.24 -11.67
N THR A 44 -14.39 18.21 -10.86
CA THR A 44 -15.52 17.65 -10.11
C THR A 44 -15.86 18.51 -8.91
N ASN A 45 -17.15 18.86 -8.78
CA ASN A 45 -17.70 19.52 -7.60
C ASN A 45 -18.13 18.50 -6.52
N GLU A 46 -18.02 17.22 -6.82
CA GLU A 46 -18.49 16.16 -5.96
C GLU A 46 -17.31 15.37 -5.38
N ALA A 47 -17.41 14.97 -4.12
CA ALA A 47 -16.33 14.28 -3.44
C ALA A 47 -16.04 12.91 -4.09
N ILE A 48 -14.76 12.60 -4.27
CA ILE A 48 -14.27 11.28 -4.60
C ILE A 48 -13.85 10.63 -3.28
N ASP A 49 -14.44 9.46 -2.98
CA ASP A 49 -14.23 8.76 -1.70
C ASP A 49 -13.08 7.73 -1.76
N LEU A 50 -12.71 7.28 -2.96
CA LEU A 50 -11.65 6.28 -3.19
C LEU A 50 -11.11 6.39 -4.61
N ILE A 51 -9.82 6.17 -4.79
CA ILE A 51 -9.17 6.15 -6.11
C ILE A 51 -8.43 4.83 -6.30
N PHE A 52 -8.66 4.15 -7.43
CA PHE A 52 -7.80 3.09 -7.96
C PHE A 52 -6.94 3.68 -9.07
N LEU A 53 -5.61 3.58 -8.96
CA LEU A 53 -4.67 4.27 -9.85
C LEU A 53 -3.60 3.33 -10.38
N ASP A 54 -3.57 3.11 -11.70
CA ASP A 54 -2.43 2.48 -12.35
C ASP A 54 -1.23 3.43 -12.38
N ILE A 55 -0.05 2.91 -12.03
CA ILE A 55 1.21 3.67 -12.07
C ILE A 55 1.72 3.84 -13.49
N ARG A 56 1.53 2.82 -14.34
CA ARG A 56 2.13 2.80 -15.68
C ARG A 56 1.10 3.06 -16.76
N MET A 57 0.93 4.32 -17.09
CA MET A 57 0.07 4.76 -18.19
C MET A 57 0.88 5.57 -19.21
N PRO A 58 0.51 5.53 -20.49
CA PRO A 58 1.08 6.42 -21.51
C PRO A 58 0.80 7.89 -21.21
N GLY A 59 1.73 8.77 -21.54
CA GLY A 59 1.60 10.21 -21.30
C GLY A 59 1.85 10.58 -19.85
N ILE A 60 0.83 11.06 -19.14
CA ILE A 60 0.92 11.38 -17.71
C ILE A 60 0.89 10.09 -16.89
N SER A 61 1.97 9.82 -16.17
CA SER A 61 2.11 8.63 -15.32
C SER A 61 1.22 8.70 -14.08
N GLY A 62 0.85 7.53 -13.52
CA GLY A 62 0.11 7.49 -12.25
C GLY A 62 0.87 8.12 -11.10
N THR A 63 2.20 8.12 -11.12
CA THR A 63 2.99 8.84 -10.09
C THR A 63 2.77 10.35 -10.16
N GLU A 64 2.64 10.92 -11.37
CA GLU A 64 2.32 12.34 -11.53
C GLU A 64 0.89 12.66 -11.10
N VAL A 65 -0.07 11.79 -11.44
CA VAL A 65 -1.46 11.91 -10.95
C VAL A 65 -1.49 11.88 -9.42
N LEU A 66 -0.76 10.94 -8.79
CA LEU A 66 -0.69 10.84 -7.33
C LEU A 66 -0.08 12.08 -6.66
N LYS A 67 0.93 12.70 -7.28
CA LYS A 67 1.48 13.99 -6.82
C LYS A 67 0.43 15.09 -6.85
N ASN A 68 -0.32 15.21 -7.95
CA ASN A 68 -1.40 16.19 -8.07
C ASN A 68 -2.51 15.97 -7.03
N ILE A 69 -2.91 14.71 -6.77
CA ILE A 69 -3.87 14.38 -5.71
C ILE A 69 -3.39 14.88 -4.36
N LYS A 70 -2.11 14.67 -4.04
CA LYS A 70 -1.48 15.14 -2.80
C LYS A 70 -1.42 16.67 -2.72
N GLU A 71 -1.01 17.33 -3.79
CA GLU A 71 -0.95 18.80 -3.88
C GLU A 71 -2.32 19.44 -3.75
N ALA A 72 -3.36 18.82 -4.32
CA ALA A 72 -4.75 19.21 -4.16
C ALA A 72 -5.32 18.93 -2.76
N ARG A 73 -4.53 18.31 -1.87
CA ARG A 73 -4.92 17.94 -0.49
C ARG A 73 -6.19 17.10 -0.43
N MET A 74 -6.40 16.23 -1.42
CA MET A 74 -7.51 15.29 -1.38
C MET A 74 -7.29 14.29 -0.24
N SER A 75 -8.33 14.09 0.57
CA SER A 75 -8.28 13.19 1.75
C SER A 75 -8.76 11.77 1.45
N CYS A 76 -9.10 11.44 0.19
CA CYS A 76 -9.54 10.10 -0.17
C CYS A 76 -8.37 9.13 -0.23
N PRO A 77 -8.56 7.87 0.21
CA PRO A 77 -7.57 6.81 0.05
C PRO A 77 -7.28 6.53 -1.42
N VAL A 78 -6.00 6.23 -1.73
CA VAL A 78 -5.55 5.86 -3.08
C VAL A 78 -4.99 4.44 -3.04
N VAL A 79 -5.56 3.54 -3.85
CA VAL A 79 -5.09 2.18 -4.11
C VAL A 79 -4.24 2.20 -5.37
N ILE A 80 -2.98 1.86 -5.25
CA ILE A 80 -2.07 1.77 -6.38
C ILE A 80 -2.21 0.40 -7.05
N MET A 81 -2.40 0.41 -8.35
CA MET A 81 -2.38 -0.80 -9.18
C MET A 81 -1.07 -0.86 -9.98
N THR A 82 -0.39 -2.00 -9.99
CA THR A 82 0.86 -2.14 -10.75
C THR A 82 1.16 -3.60 -11.11
N ALA A 83 1.69 -3.82 -12.32
CA ALA A 83 2.25 -5.12 -12.70
C ALA A 83 3.65 -5.36 -12.09
N PHE A 84 4.32 -4.31 -11.62
CA PHE A 84 5.69 -4.35 -11.11
C PHE A 84 5.75 -3.76 -9.71
N ALA A 85 5.34 -4.55 -8.73
CA ALA A 85 5.48 -4.20 -7.32
C ALA A 85 6.95 -4.33 -6.90
N THR A 86 7.71 -3.24 -6.97
CA THR A 86 9.04 -3.16 -6.38
C THR A 86 8.97 -2.41 -5.07
N VAL A 87 9.81 -2.79 -4.10
CA VAL A 87 9.91 -2.10 -2.81
C VAL A 87 10.12 -0.59 -2.99
N LYS A 88 10.98 -0.20 -3.95
CA LYS A 88 11.26 1.21 -4.26
C LYS A 88 10.00 1.97 -4.70
N ASN A 89 9.24 1.42 -5.66
CA ASN A 89 8.01 2.06 -6.15
C ASN A 89 6.95 2.15 -5.05
N ALA A 90 6.85 1.11 -4.24
CA ALA A 90 5.93 1.05 -3.12
C ALA A 90 6.22 2.14 -2.09
N ILE A 91 7.49 2.30 -1.69
CA ILE A 91 7.92 3.36 -0.77
C ILE A 91 7.61 4.75 -1.34
N GLU A 92 7.92 4.99 -2.63
CA GLU A 92 7.66 6.28 -3.27
C GLU A 92 6.17 6.63 -3.24
N CYS A 93 5.29 5.70 -3.62
CA CYS A 93 3.85 5.93 -3.61
C CYS A 93 3.29 6.08 -2.18
N THR A 94 3.82 5.36 -1.20
CA THR A 94 3.44 5.53 0.22
C THR A 94 3.82 6.93 0.72
N LYS A 95 5.00 7.44 0.39
CA LYS A 95 5.40 8.84 0.69
C LYS A 95 4.47 9.86 0.04
N LEU A 96 3.85 9.51 -1.07
CA LEU A 96 2.86 10.33 -1.78
C LEU A 96 1.43 10.15 -1.25
N GLY A 97 1.21 9.27 -0.26
CA GLY A 97 -0.07 9.09 0.41
C GLY A 97 -0.91 7.92 -0.10
N ALA A 98 -0.35 7.00 -0.87
CA ALA A 98 -1.03 5.76 -1.22
C ALA A 98 -1.23 4.88 0.02
N VAL A 99 -2.42 4.28 0.16
CA VAL A 99 -2.79 3.50 1.37
C VAL A 99 -2.71 2.00 1.17
N VAL A 100 -2.86 1.51 -0.07
CA VAL A 100 -2.82 0.07 -0.41
C VAL A 100 -2.20 -0.14 -1.79
N TYR A 101 -1.56 -1.30 -1.97
CA TYR A 101 -1.05 -1.78 -3.25
C TYR A 101 -1.82 -3.01 -3.73
N LEU A 102 -2.24 -3.00 -4.99
CA LEU A 102 -2.89 -4.09 -5.67
C LEU A 102 -2.05 -4.53 -6.87
N GLN A 103 -1.37 -5.67 -6.74
CA GLN A 103 -0.51 -6.18 -7.82
C GLN A 103 -1.34 -6.82 -8.93
N LYS A 104 -1.11 -6.40 -10.17
CA LYS A 104 -1.67 -7.00 -11.39
C LYS A 104 -0.91 -8.30 -11.75
N PRO A 105 -1.60 -9.38 -12.21
CA PRO A 105 -3.05 -9.52 -12.32
C PRO A 105 -3.71 -9.78 -10.96
N PHE A 106 -4.93 -9.29 -10.76
CA PHE A 106 -5.72 -9.50 -9.56
C PHE A 106 -7.11 -10.08 -9.87
N SER A 107 -7.66 -10.82 -8.90
CA SER A 107 -8.98 -11.41 -8.96
C SER A 107 -10.05 -10.51 -8.30
N PRO A 108 -11.36 -10.74 -8.56
CA PRO A 108 -12.46 -10.10 -7.83
C PRO A 108 -12.34 -10.27 -6.30
N ASP A 109 -11.91 -11.44 -5.83
CA ASP A 109 -11.72 -11.69 -4.39
C ASP A 109 -10.64 -10.78 -3.79
N ARG A 110 -9.54 -10.55 -4.53
CA ARG A 110 -8.49 -9.66 -4.06
C ARG A 110 -8.95 -8.20 -4.01
N ILE A 111 -9.78 -7.77 -4.97
CA ILE A 111 -10.42 -6.44 -4.94
C ILE A 111 -11.28 -6.31 -3.68
N ASN A 112 -12.11 -7.32 -3.39
CA ASN A 112 -12.98 -7.34 -2.22
C ASN A 112 -12.19 -7.24 -0.91
N ILE A 113 -11.09 -7.98 -0.77
CA ILE A 113 -10.21 -7.92 0.41
C ILE A 113 -9.65 -6.50 0.59
N VAL A 114 -9.20 -5.85 -0.49
CA VAL A 114 -8.68 -4.48 -0.44
C VAL A 114 -9.77 -3.48 -0.02
N LEU A 115 -10.99 -3.64 -0.51
CA LEU A 115 -12.12 -2.81 -0.10
C LEU A 115 -12.46 -2.99 1.37
N ASP A 116 -12.48 -4.24 1.87
CA ASP A 116 -12.69 -4.54 3.28
C ASP A 116 -11.60 -3.93 4.18
N GLU A 117 -10.34 -3.95 3.72
CA GLU A 117 -9.23 -3.28 4.41
C GLU A 117 -9.42 -1.77 4.50
N ILE A 118 -9.88 -1.11 3.43
CA ILE A 118 -10.10 0.33 3.40
C ILE A 118 -11.31 0.70 4.26
N GLU A 119 -12.39 -0.06 4.16
CA GLU A 119 -13.60 0.16 4.96
C GLU A 119 -13.34 -0.04 6.46
N SER A 120 -12.55 -1.04 6.83
CA SER A 120 -12.16 -1.30 8.21
C SER A 120 -11.21 -0.24 8.78
N LYS A 121 -10.36 0.38 7.97
CA LYS A 121 -9.49 1.51 8.36
C LYS A 121 -10.26 2.81 8.61
N SER A 122 -11.51 2.91 8.18
CA SER A 122 -12.43 3.99 8.53
C SER A 122 -13.03 3.84 9.94
N ILE A 123 -12.79 2.70 10.61
CA ILE A 123 -13.11 2.42 12.02
C ILE A 123 -11.76 2.38 12.75
N PRO A 124 -11.56 3.02 13.94
CA PRO A 124 -10.25 3.01 14.62
C PRO A 124 -9.74 1.59 14.82
N ASN A 125 -8.56 1.35 14.26
CA ASN A 125 -8.04 0.06 13.82
C ASN A 125 -7.71 -0.93 14.94
N LYS A 126 -8.37 -2.10 14.95
CA LYS A 126 -7.88 -3.31 15.67
C LYS A 126 -6.54 -3.85 15.09
N ASN A 127 -6.19 -3.54 13.85
CA ASN A 127 -4.98 -4.06 13.20
C ASN A 127 -3.73 -3.22 13.53
N GLU A 128 -3.82 -1.90 13.69
CA GLU A 128 -2.69 -1.08 14.15
C GLU A 128 -2.30 -1.48 15.58
N SER A 129 -3.27 -1.64 16.47
CA SER A 129 -3.00 -2.13 17.83
C SER A 129 -2.39 -3.54 17.84
N ASN A 130 -2.70 -4.40 16.85
CA ASN A 130 -2.11 -5.73 16.72
C ASN A 130 -0.68 -5.67 16.15
N ILE A 131 -0.40 -4.82 15.17
CA ILE A 131 0.96 -4.60 14.64
C ILE A 131 1.86 -4.05 15.74
N ASP A 132 1.40 -3.02 16.48
CA ASP A 132 2.15 -2.42 17.57
C ASP A 132 2.49 -3.45 18.67
N LEU A 133 1.56 -4.32 19.02
CA LEU A 133 1.80 -5.40 19.99
C LEU A 133 2.83 -6.43 19.45
N ILE A 134 2.73 -6.81 18.18
CA ILE A 134 3.68 -7.74 17.54
C ILE A 134 5.07 -7.10 17.47
N MET A 135 5.16 -5.82 17.11
CA MET A 135 6.41 -5.06 17.03
C MET A 135 7.03 -4.88 18.42
N ALA A 136 6.24 -4.57 19.44
CA ALA A 136 6.70 -4.45 20.81
C ALA A 136 7.28 -5.79 21.33
N GLU A 137 6.58 -6.91 21.08
CA GLU A 137 7.07 -8.24 21.45
C GLU A 137 8.35 -8.61 20.69
N ALA A 138 8.42 -8.36 19.37
CA ALA A 138 9.62 -8.61 18.58
C ALA A 138 10.80 -7.78 19.09
N ARG A 139 10.59 -6.48 19.42
CA ARG A 139 11.61 -5.60 19.97
C ARG A 139 12.11 -6.12 21.31
N ARG A 140 11.20 -6.49 22.23
CA ARG A 140 11.53 -7.06 23.54
C ARG A 140 12.39 -8.32 23.40
N LEU A 141 12.08 -9.19 22.45
CA LEU A 141 12.85 -10.42 22.21
C LEU A 141 14.23 -10.13 21.60
N LEU A 142 14.35 -9.15 20.71
CA LEU A 142 15.62 -8.69 20.13
C LEU A 142 16.56 -8.17 21.24
N ASP A 143 16.04 -7.34 22.15
CA ASP A 143 16.80 -6.76 23.26
C ASP A 143 17.32 -7.82 24.24
N GLN A 144 16.60 -8.96 24.38
CA GLN A 144 17.03 -10.07 25.24
C GLN A 144 18.20 -10.86 24.64
N ASN A 145 18.44 -10.78 23.35
CA ASN A 145 19.51 -11.46 22.60
C ASN A 145 19.60 -12.97 22.92
N ASP A 146 18.45 -13.61 23.04
CA ASP A 146 18.31 -15.03 23.40
C ASP A 146 18.21 -15.87 22.12
N MET A 147 19.21 -16.70 21.86
CA MET A 147 19.30 -17.52 20.63
C MET A 147 18.11 -18.48 20.49
N ASP A 148 17.56 -18.99 21.60
CA ASP A 148 16.42 -19.92 21.57
C ASP A 148 15.13 -19.24 21.04
N LYS A 149 15.10 -17.90 21.04
CA LYS A 149 13.94 -17.10 20.59
C LYS A 149 14.08 -16.57 19.16
N TYR A 150 15.19 -16.81 18.48
CA TYR A 150 15.43 -16.29 17.13
C TYR A 150 14.38 -16.73 16.10
N ASN A 151 13.90 -17.96 16.16
CA ASN A 151 12.82 -18.43 15.29
C ASN A 151 11.53 -17.63 15.52
N LYS A 152 11.20 -17.35 16.78
CA LYS A 152 10.00 -16.56 17.13
C LYS A 152 10.12 -15.12 16.65
N ILE A 153 11.29 -14.50 16.81
CA ILE A 153 11.55 -13.15 16.29
C ILE A 153 11.33 -13.11 14.78
N HIS A 154 11.89 -14.05 14.05
CA HIS A 154 11.76 -14.13 12.60
C HIS A 154 10.29 -14.30 12.15
N GLU A 155 9.51 -15.14 12.84
CA GLU A 155 8.08 -15.32 12.56
C GLU A 155 7.28 -14.04 12.82
N LEU A 156 7.54 -13.34 13.93
CA LEU A 156 6.87 -12.08 14.26
C LEU A 156 7.15 -11.01 13.22
N LEU A 157 8.41 -10.83 12.82
CA LEU A 157 8.80 -9.84 11.81
C LEU A 157 8.22 -10.17 10.42
N LYS A 158 8.20 -11.45 10.03
CA LYS A 158 7.50 -11.91 8.81
C LYS A 158 6.01 -11.60 8.84
N LYS A 159 5.37 -11.81 10.00
CA LYS A 159 3.94 -11.52 10.17
C LYS A 159 3.64 -10.05 9.99
N VAL A 160 4.49 -9.16 10.53
CA VAL A 160 4.33 -7.70 10.31
C VAL A 160 4.45 -7.33 8.85
N ILE A 161 5.47 -7.83 8.12
CA ILE A 161 5.61 -7.60 6.67
C ILE A 161 4.38 -8.09 5.90
N GLY A 162 3.81 -9.24 6.30
CA GLY A 162 2.61 -9.79 5.67
C GLY A 162 1.35 -8.93 5.88
N ILE A 163 1.28 -8.18 7.00
CA ILE A 163 0.16 -7.28 7.32
C ILE A 163 0.42 -5.88 6.76
N ASP A 164 1.59 -5.32 7.01
CA ASP A 164 2.01 -3.99 6.57
C ASP A 164 3.44 -4.03 5.98
N PRO A 165 3.57 -4.30 4.68
CA PRO A 165 4.87 -4.32 4.01
C PRO A 165 5.53 -2.93 3.92
N TYR A 166 4.85 -1.85 4.34
CA TYR A 166 5.37 -0.47 4.32
C TYR A 166 5.78 0.04 5.70
N ASN A 167 5.68 -0.79 6.72
CA ASN A 167 6.17 -0.47 8.05
C ASN A 167 7.70 -0.37 8.04
N LYS A 168 8.21 0.86 8.03
CA LYS A 168 9.66 1.09 7.93
C LYS A 168 10.44 0.46 9.10
N GLU A 169 9.86 0.47 10.30
CA GLU A 169 10.54 -0.03 11.49
C GLU A 169 10.79 -1.54 11.45
N VAL A 170 9.91 -2.31 10.78
CA VAL A 170 10.12 -3.74 10.63
C VAL A 170 11.41 -4.06 9.87
N TYR A 171 11.76 -3.25 8.86
CA TYR A 171 13.00 -3.44 8.10
C TYR A 171 14.25 -3.15 8.93
N LEU A 172 14.19 -2.12 9.80
CA LEU A 172 15.27 -1.87 10.75
C LEU A 172 15.43 -3.05 11.72
N MET A 173 14.34 -3.57 12.26
CA MET A 173 14.39 -4.72 13.18
C MET A 173 14.89 -5.99 12.50
N ILE A 174 14.57 -6.22 11.22
CA ILE A 174 15.10 -7.34 10.44
C ILE A 174 16.61 -7.16 10.21
N SER A 175 17.06 -5.92 9.93
CA SER A 175 18.48 -5.61 9.83
C SER A 175 19.21 -5.95 11.13
N GLN A 176 18.71 -5.47 12.27
CA GLN A 176 19.26 -5.75 13.61
C GLN A 176 19.29 -7.25 13.91
N PHE A 177 18.19 -7.97 13.63
CA PHE A 177 18.12 -9.41 13.79
C PHE A 177 19.19 -10.14 12.96
N ASN A 178 19.36 -9.76 11.69
CA ASN A 178 20.40 -10.36 10.84
C ASN A 178 21.82 -10.03 11.34
N GLY A 179 22.02 -8.87 11.94
CA GLY A 179 23.26 -8.51 12.62
C GLY A 179 23.56 -9.45 13.79
N LEU A 180 22.57 -9.78 14.63
CA LEU A 180 22.71 -10.67 15.77
C LEU A 180 23.05 -12.10 15.35
N ILE A 181 22.47 -12.62 14.27
CA ILE A 181 22.75 -13.96 13.74
C ILE A 181 24.00 -14.02 12.85
N GLY A 182 24.73 -12.88 12.69
CA GLY A 182 25.95 -12.81 11.91
C GLY A 182 25.75 -12.78 10.38
N ASN A 183 24.52 -12.63 9.90
CA ASN A 183 24.21 -12.55 8.46
C ASN A 183 24.41 -11.12 7.94
N LYS A 184 25.67 -10.74 7.71
CA LYS A 184 26.05 -9.38 7.30
C LYS A 184 25.51 -8.93 5.94
N VAL A 185 25.18 -9.87 5.06
CA VAL A 185 24.62 -9.58 3.73
C VAL A 185 23.18 -9.10 3.87
N GLU A 186 22.34 -9.86 4.58
CA GLU A 186 20.94 -9.49 4.81
C GLU A 186 20.81 -8.30 5.78
N GLU A 187 21.69 -8.18 6.79
CA GLU A 187 21.76 -7.00 7.66
C GLU A 187 21.87 -5.73 6.81
N ARG A 188 22.85 -5.67 5.91
CA ARG A 188 23.08 -4.50 5.05
C ARG A 188 21.90 -4.28 4.09
N ARG A 189 21.40 -5.35 3.47
CA ARG A 189 20.26 -5.28 2.56
C ARG A 189 19.03 -4.66 3.21
N PHE A 190 18.66 -5.09 4.41
CA PHE A 190 17.50 -4.58 5.12
C PHE A 190 17.73 -3.17 5.69
N GLN A 191 18.98 -2.83 6.05
CA GLN A 191 19.34 -1.45 6.39
C GLN A 191 19.17 -0.51 5.20
N ASP A 192 19.57 -0.93 3.99
CA ASP A 192 19.39 -0.15 2.77
C ASP A 192 17.89 0.05 2.46
N ILE A 193 17.07 -0.98 2.65
CA ILE A 193 15.61 -0.86 2.52
C ILE A 193 15.05 0.16 3.52
N TYR A 194 15.43 0.08 4.79
CA TYR A 194 15.02 1.05 5.82
C TYR A 194 15.39 2.48 5.42
N ASN A 195 16.61 2.69 4.90
CA ASN A 195 17.09 4.00 4.47
C ASN A 195 16.30 4.59 3.28
N LEU A 196 15.63 3.76 2.47
CA LEU A 196 14.76 4.24 1.40
C LEU A 196 13.49 4.94 1.92
N PHE A 197 13.10 4.70 3.19
CA PHE A 197 11.95 5.37 3.81
C PHE A 197 12.28 6.76 4.35
N ASN A 198 13.58 7.11 4.47
CA ASN A 198 14.06 8.42 4.90
C ASN A 198 14.42 9.27 3.69
#